data_cd155506dca4f6803d8764b0a95fb6d2
#
_entry.id   cd155506dca4f6803d8764b0a95fb6d2
#
_cell.length_a   1.000
_cell.length_b   1.000
_cell.length_c   1.000
_cell.angle_alpha   90.00
_cell.angle_beta   90.00
_cell.angle_gamma   90.00
#
_symmetry.space_group_name_H-M   'P 1'
#
loop_
_entity.id
_entity.type
_entity.pdbx_description
1 polymer ?
#
loop_
_entity_poly.entity_id
_entity_poly.type
_entity_poly.pdbx_seq_one_letter_code
_entity_poly.pdbx_strand_id
1 'polypeptide(L)'
;MLDDRVQYALDNFIEEGYFESMQSSYLLEEYAKDGRSKLNVHISGDNLCLRDFDSKRRCAFVNTDKEYGFGRSSDHVIFQNSREGWVMHLIEMKTSVGNGTWQDIKLKTRSSYLHCMALAEFLGIKFVDIKVYTTYEYLKFGDIKNTKNIAIHKPLIGLRLPNYKKEEWDSKRIMIRLGNNDENIKIFAHEGIEMKRNNNNFLEGDLKIF
;
A
#
# COMPACT_ATOMS: atom_id res chain seq x y z
N MET A 1 -5.53 21.16 12.33
CA MET A 1 -4.47 21.11 13.40
C MET A 1 -4.51 19.72 13.96
N LEU A 2 -3.35 19.07 14.07
CA LEU A 2 -3.29 17.73 14.65
C LEU A 2 -3.82 17.72 16.08
N ASP A 3 -4.41 16.60 16.46
CA ASP A 3 -4.83 16.31 17.83
C ASP A 3 -3.63 16.38 18.79
N ASP A 4 -3.82 16.91 20.00
CA ASP A 4 -2.76 17.10 21.01
C ASP A 4 -2.01 15.79 21.32
N ARG A 5 -2.72 14.66 21.34
CA ARG A 5 -2.13 13.34 21.56
C ARG A 5 -1.21 12.91 20.41
N VAL A 6 -1.62 13.17 19.17
CA VAL A 6 -0.82 12.87 17.98
C VAL A 6 0.42 13.77 17.96
N GLN A 7 0.23 15.07 18.21
CA GLN A 7 1.36 16.01 18.24
C GLN A 7 2.37 15.64 19.33
N TYR A 8 1.89 15.33 20.54
CA TYR A 8 2.76 14.89 21.63
C TYR A 8 3.58 13.63 21.26
N ALA A 9 2.94 12.66 20.59
CA ALA A 9 3.62 11.44 20.18
C ALA A 9 4.67 11.70 19.08
N LEU A 10 4.39 12.58 18.13
CA LEU A 10 5.36 13.00 17.11
C LEU A 10 6.58 13.67 17.74
N ASP A 11 6.36 14.55 18.73
CA ASP A 11 7.43 15.32 19.34
C ASP A 11 8.30 14.50 20.30
N ASN A 12 7.76 13.42 20.90
CA ASN A 12 8.44 12.70 21.98
C ASN A 12 8.74 11.22 21.71
N PHE A 13 8.02 10.57 20.78
CA PHE A 13 8.14 9.11 20.57
C PHE A 13 8.66 8.74 19.17
N ILE A 14 8.54 9.67 18.22
CA ILE A 14 8.85 9.41 16.82
C ILE A 14 10.16 10.12 16.45
N GLU A 15 11.01 9.44 15.71
CA GLU A 15 12.26 9.99 15.19
C GLU A 15 11.95 11.18 14.26
N GLU A 16 12.72 12.27 14.42
CA GLU A 16 12.57 13.47 13.59
C GLU A 16 12.71 13.13 12.10
N GLY A 17 11.82 13.71 11.28
CA GLY A 17 11.78 13.46 9.84
C GLY A 17 11.19 12.10 9.43
N TYR A 18 10.64 11.34 10.39
CA TYR A 18 9.91 10.10 10.05
C TYR A 18 8.64 10.38 9.27
N PHE A 19 7.95 11.45 9.59
CA PHE A 19 6.79 11.94 8.87
C PHE A 19 7.07 13.27 8.19
N GLU A 20 6.43 13.48 7.06
CA GLU A 20 6.13 14.77 6.48
C GLU A 20 4.66 15.06 6.74
N SER A 21 4.34 16.20 7.33
CA SER A 21 3.00 16.50 7.82
C SER A 21 2.39 17.72 7.18
N MET A 22 1.05 17.79 7.21
CA MET A 22 0.25 18.99 6.91
C MET A 22 0.48 19.57 5.51
N GLN A 23 0.72 18.73 4.52
CA GLN A 23 0.82 19.17 3.14
C GLN A 23 -0.55 19.11 2.44
N SER A 24 -0.78 20.03 1.49
CA SER A 24 -1.94 19.95 0.58
C SER A 24 -1.69 19.04 -0.61
N SER A 25 -0.43 18.71 -0.87
CA SER A 25 -0.03 17.78 -1.90
C SER A 25 1.33 17.15 -1.62
N TYR A 26 1.51 15.93 -2.11
CA TYR A 26 2.78 15.20 -2.09
C TYR A 26 3.17 14.82 -3.51
N LEU A 27 4.44 14.95 -3.85
CA LEU A 27 5.03 14.32 -5.01
C LEU A 27 5.70 13.03 -4.57
N LEU A 28 5.09 11.89 -4.91
CA LEU A 28 5.62 10.57 -4.65
C LEU A 28 6.39 10.09 -5.88
N GLU A 29 7.62 9.62 -5.66
CA GLU A 29 8.50 9.20 -6.74
C GLU A 29 8.98 7.76 -6.50
N GLU A 30 9.05 6.98 -7.57
CA GLU A 30 9.62 5.64 -7.59
C GLU A 30 10.64 5.52 -8.71
N TYR A 31 11.81 4.97 -8.37
CA TYR A 31 12.93 4.77 -9.29
C TYR A 31 13.15 3.28 -9.49
N ALA A 32 12.57 2.73 -10.55
CA ALA A 32 12.77 1.34 -10.94
C ALA A 32 13.78 1.21 -12.09
N LYS A 33 14.27 0.00 -12.33
CA LYS A 33 15.15 -0.28 -13.48
C LYS A 33 14.52 0.07 -14.82
N ASP A 34 13.19 -0.01 -14.89
CA ASP A 34 12.39 0.17 -16.10
C ASP A 34 11.89 1.62 -16.29
N GLY A 35 12.31 2.56 -15.42
CA GLY A 35 11.92 3.95 -15.53
C GLY A 35 11.65 4.63 -14.20
N ARG A 36 11.23 5.89 -14.29
CA ARG A 36 10.81 6.72 -13.15
C ARG A 36 9.33 6.92 -13.21
N SER A 37 8.70 6.86 -12.04
CA SER A 37 7.26 7.13 -11.88
C SER A 37 7.06 8.27 -10.90
N LYS A 38 6.12 9.17 -11.18
CA LYS A 38 5.74 10.30 -10.34
C LYS A 38 4.23 10.29 -10.14
N LEU A 39 3.80 10.33 -8.90
CA LEU A 39 2.39 10.44 -8.56
C LEU A 39 2.19 11.72 -7.75
N ASN A 40 1.40 12.64 -8.29
CA ASN A 40 0.96 13.82 -7.56
C ASN A 40 -0.26 13.43 -6.71
N VAL A 41 -0.12 13.50 -5.40
CA VAL A 41 -1.22 13.24 -4.47
C VAL A 41 -1.73 14.56 -3.93
N HIS A 42 -2.97 14.92 -4.24
CA HIS A 42 -3.66 16.05 -3.65
C HIS A 42 -4.50 15.56 -2.49
N ILE A 43 -4.28 16.11 -1.30
CA ILE A 43 -4.93 15.64 -0.09
C ILE A 43 -5.51 16.80 0.70
N SER A 44 -6.71 16.60 1.26
CA SER A 44 -7.37 17.57 2.13
C SER A 44 -7.31 17.10 3.61
N GLY A 45 -7.39 18.07 4.51
CA GLY A 45 -7.36 17.81 5.96
C GLY A 45 -5.96 17.60 6.51
N ASP A 46 -5.89 17.41 7.83
CA ASP A 46 -4.65 17.12 8.52
C ASP A 46 -4.12 15.75 8.09
N ASN A 47 -2.84 15.66 7.82
CA ASN A 47 -2.26 14.43 7.28
C ASN A 47 -0.80 14.23 7.67
N LEU A 48 -0.36 12.97 7.62
CA LEU A 48 0.99 12.52 7.93
C LEU A 48 1.44 11.55 6.82
N CYS A 49 2.46 11.93 6.05
CA CYS A 49 3.08 11.04 5.05
C CYS A 49 4.33 10.40 5.64
N LEU A 50 4.40 9.07 5.62
CA LEU A 50 5.58 8.34 6.07
C LEU A 50 6.64 8.41 4.97
N ARG A 51 7.76 9.05 5.28
CA ARG A 51 8.88 9.15 4.35
C ARG A 51 9.65 7.82 4.29
N ASP A 52 10.02 7.41 3.08
CA ASP A 52 10.89 6.23 2.82
C ASP A 52 10.41 4.98 3.57
N PHE A 53 9.11 4.74 3.60
CA PHE A 53 8.48 3.70 4.40
C PHE A 53 9.02 2.30 4.06
N ASP A 54 9.34 2.06 2.80
CA ASP A 54 9.90 0.80 2.30
C ASP A 54 11.34 0.54 2.77
N SER A 55 12.13 1.59 3.03
CA SER A 55 13.54 1.54 3.45
C SER A 55 13.75 1.62 4.96
N LYS A 56 12.74 2.06 5.73
CA LYS A 56 12.86 2.29 7.17
C LYS A 56 12.94 1.01 7.99
N ARG A 57 13.64 1.10 9.14
CA ARG A 57 13.70 0.02 10.12
C ARG A 57 12.29 -0.29 10.63
N ARG A 58 11.93 -1.54 10.54
CA ARG A 58 10.66 -2.07 11.02
C ARG A 58 10.79 -2.52 12.47
N CYS A 59 9.65 -2.80 13.11
CA CYS A 59 9.64 -3.28 14.49
C CYS A 59 10.56 -4.50 14.66
N ALA A 60 11.42 -4.48 15.65
CA ALA A 60 12.45 -5.52 15.89
C ALA A 60 11.87 -6.91 16.15
N PHE A 61 10.60 -7.01 16.58
CA PHE A 61 9.92 -8.28 16.84
C PHE A 61 9.26 -8.88 15.58
N VAL A 62 9.32 -8.20 14.44
CA VAL A 62 8.71 -8.67 13.20
C VAL A 62 9.72 -9.53 12.44
N ASN A 63 9.33 -10.75 12.11
CA ASN A 63 10.12 -11.57 11.20
C ASN A 63 10.04 -11.01 9.78
N THR A 64 11.20 -10.60 9.27
CA THR A 64 11.34 -10.02 7.91
C THR A 64 11.65 -11.08 6.85
N ASP A 65 11.52 -12.37 7.19
CA ASP A 65 11.71 -13.44 6.22
C ASP A 65 10.83 -13.21 4.98
N LYS A 66 11.43 -13.28 3.81
CA LYS A 66 10.77 -13.06 2.53
C LYS A 66 9.64 -14.06 2.27
N GLU A 67 9.72 -15.27 2.81
CA GLU A 67 8.68 -16.28 2.66
C GLU A 67 7.34 -15.84 3.24
N TYR A 68 7.37 -15.16 4.39
CA TYR A 68 6.16 -14.63 5.04
C TYR A 68 5.76 -13.23 4.57
N GLY A 69 6.60 -12.58 3.76
CA GLY A 69 6.31 -11.28 3.17
C GLY A 69 6.35 -10.09 4.14
N PHE A 70 6.80 -10.27 5.39
CA PHE A 70 6.96 -9.15 6.34
C PHE A 70 8.17 -8.26 6.06
N GLY A 71 9.11 -8.73 5.25
CA GLY A 71 10.22 -7.93 4.72
C GLY A 71 9.81 -6.97 3.60
N ARG A 72 8.53 -6.93 3.19
CA ARG A 72 8.01 -6.12 2.10
C ARG A 72 7.14 -5.00 2.65
N SER A 73 7.04 -3.89 1.93
CA SER A 73 6.13 -2.79 2.25
C SER A 73 5.60 -2.16 0.98
N SER A 74 4.49 -1.45 1.11
CA SER A 74 4.04 -0.52 0.09
C SER A 74 5.06 0.59 -0.08
N ASP A 75 5.12 1.18 -1.26
CA ASP A 75 6.12 2.19 -1.58
C ASP A 75 5.86 3.46 -0.75
N HIS A 76 4.60 3.87 -0.58
CA HIS A 76 4.23 5.05 0.21
C HIS A 76 3.02 4.81 1.10
N VAL A 77 2.96 5.55 2.22
CA VAL A 77 1.85 5.50 3.18
C VAL A 77 1.50 6.92 3.62
N ILE A 78 0.20 7.23 3.64
CA ILE A 78 -0.32 8.50 4.14
C ILE A 78 -1.43 8.21 5.15
N PHE A 79 -1.41 8.88 6.30
CA PHE A 79 -2.50 8.93 7.25
C PHE A 79 -3.22 10.27 7.09
N GLN A 80 -4.51 10.25 6.83
CA GLN A 80 -5.35 11.43 6.67
C GLN A 80 -6.36 11.50 7.81
N ASN A 81 -6.44 12.64 8.48
CA ASN A 81 -7.51 12.93 9.41
C ASN A 81 -8.68 13.56 8.65
N SER A 82 -9.68 12.76 8.34
CA SER A 82 -10.92 13.17 7.69
C SER A 82 -11.96 13.59 8.74
N ARG A 83 -13.13 14.05 8.28
CA ARG A 83 -14.26 14.37 9.18
C ARG A 83 -14.79 13.18 9.96
N GLU A 84 -14.61 11.97 9.42
CA GLU A 84 -15.10 10.71 10.02
C GLU A 84 -14.06 10.04 10.91
N GLY A 85 -12.82 10.52 10.88
CA GLY A 85 -11.68 9.97 11.60
C GLY A 85 -10.48 9.71 10.69
N TRP A 86 -9.50 9.01 11.20
CA TRP A 86 -8.27 8.74 10.49
C TRP A 86 -8.45 7.65 9.41
N VAL A 87 -7.94 7.91 8.22
CA VAL A 87 -7.91 6.98 7.08
C VAL A 87 -6.46 6.67 6.75
N MET A 88 -6.15 5.39 6.57
CA MET A 88 -4.85 4.92 6.09
C MET A 88 -4.89 4.75 4.57
N HIS A 89 -3.98 5.40 3.86
CA HIS A 89 -3.79 5.26 2.41
C HIS A 89 -2.48 4.53 2.15
N LEU A 90 -2.57 3.34 1.54
CA LEU A 90 -1.43 2.52 1.13
C LEU A 90 -1.28 2.64 -0.39
N ILE A 91 -0.11 3.09 -0.85
CA ILE A 91 0.13 3.38 -2.26
C ILE A 91 1.28 2.50 -2.76
N GLU A 92 1.02 1.74 -3.82
CA GLU A 92 2.00 0.89 -4.49
C GLU A 92 2.19 1.36 -5.92
N MET A 93 3.42 1.68 -6.31
CA MET A 93 3.73 2.21 -7.64
C MET A 93 4.27 1.10 -8.55
N LYS A 94 3.55 0.83 -9.65
CA LYS A 94 3.89 -0.20 -10.64
C LYS A 94 3.73 0.32 -12.06
N THR A 95 4.61 -0.14 -12.95
CA THR A 95 4.44 0.07 -14.39
C THR A 95 3.42 -0.89 -14.96
N SER A 96 3.40 -2.14 -14.51
CA SER A 96 2.43 -3.12 -15.01
C SER A 96 1.90 -4.01 -13.89
N VAL A 97 0.59 -4.32 -13.96
CA VAL A 97 -0.10 -5.17 -12.99
C VAL A 97 -0.68 -6.40 -13.70
N GLY A 98 -0.31 -7.55 -13.20
CA GLY A 98 -0.82 -8.85 -13.64
C GLY A 98 -0.90 -9.80 -12.44
N ASN A 99 -1.21 -11.07 -12.69
CA ASN A 99 -1.45 -12.04 -11.62
C ASN A 99 -0.32 -12.16 -10.59
N GLY A 100 0.94 -12.15 -11.03
CA GLY A 100 2.11 -12.22 -10.14
C GLY A 100 2.30 -10.94 -9.34
N THR A 101 2.28 -9.79 -10.03
CA THR A 101 2.40 -8.47 -9.42
C THR A 101 1.29 -8.22 -8.41
N TRP A 102 0.04 -8.61 -8.74
CA TRP A 102 -1.10 -8.47 -7.83
C TRP A 102 -0.90 -9.24 -6.51
N GLN A 103 -0.37 -10.45 -6.60
CA GLN A 103 -0.03 -11.22 -5.40
C GLN A 103 1.05 -10.54 -4.55
N ASP A 104 2.05 -9.96 -5.19
CA ASP A 104 3.09 -9.20 -4.49
C ASP A 104 2.53 -7.95 -3.81
N ILE A 105 1.65 -7.21 -4.49
CA ILE A 105 0.93 -6.05 -3.93
C ILE A 105 0.14 -6.47 -2.67
N LYS A 106 -0.56 -7.60 -2.70
CA LYS A 106 -1.30 -8.12 -1.53
C LYS A 106 -0.39 -8.40 -0.34
N LEU A 107 0.79 -8.98 -0.57
CA LEU A 107 1.78 -9.25 0.48
C LEU A 107 2.36 -7.94 1.06
N LYS A 108 2.66 -6.97 0.21
CA LYS A 108 3.11 -5.64 0.62
C LYS A 108 2.03 -4.91 1.42
N THR A 109 0.79 -4.90 0.94
CA THR A 109 -0.37 -4.32 1.63
C THR A 109 -0.56 -4.94 3.01
N ARG A 110 -0.47 -6.28 3.13
CA ARG A 110 -0.58 -6.98 4.42
C ARG A 110 0.49 -6.52 5.41
N SER A 111 1.74 -6.50 4.98
CA SER A 111 2.85 -6.10 5.83
C SER A 111 2.73 -4.63 6.24
N SER A 112 2.44 -3.74 5.30
CA SER A 112 2.25 -2.30 5.58
C SER A 112 1.11 -2.05 6.53
N TYR A 113 -0.03 -2.71 6.32
CA TYR A 113 -1.17 -2.64 7.22
C TYR A 113 -0.78 -2.96 8.67
N LEU A 114 -0.11 -4.08 8.90
CA LEU A 114 0.26 -4.49 10.26
C LEU A 114 1.27 -3.55 10.91
N HIS A 115 2.27 -3.07 10.17
CA HIS A 115 3.22 -2.09 10.68
C HIS A 115 2.56 -0.75 11.01
N CYS A 116 1.68 -0.28 10.12
CA CYS A 116 0.97 0.98 10.35
C CYS A 116 -0.04 0.89 11.51
N MET A 117 -0.68 -0.27 11.71
CA MET A 117 -1.53 -0.48 12.88
C MET A 117 -0.73 -0.41 14.18
N ALA A 118 0.46 -1.02 14.23
CA ALA A 118 1.34 -0.92 15.39
C ALA A 118 1.80 0.53 15.62
N LEU A 119 2.18 1.25 14.56
CA LEU A 119 2.59 2.66 14.65
C LEU A 119 1.44 3.57 15.11
N ALA A 120 0.23 3.30 14.65
CA ALA A 120 -0.97 4.05 15.04
C ALA A 120 -1.24 4.00 16.56
N GLU A 121 -0.96 2.88 17.21
CA GLU A 121 -1.08 2.76 18.68
C GLU A 121 -0.13 3.72 19.39
N PHE A 122 1.12 3.88 18.94
CA PHE A 122 2.04 4.86 19.49
C PHE A 122 1.54 6.30 19.29
N LEU A 123 0.95 6.58 18.15
CA LEU A 123 0.41 7.91 17.82
C LEU A 123 -0.93 8.20 18.52
N GLY A 124 -1.62 7.18 19.03
CA GLY A 124 -2.99 7.30 19.53
C GLY A 124 -4.03 7.46 18.41
N ILE A 125 -3.70 7.02 17.20
CA ILE A 125 -4.57 7.06 16.03
C ILE A 125 -5.43 5.80 15.95
N LYS A 126 -6.73 5.99 15.64
CA LYS A 126 -7.63 4.90 15.29
C LYS A 126 -8.12 5.08 13.86
N PHE A 127 -7.80 4.14 12.99
CA PHE A 127 -8.28 4.18 11.62
C PHE A 127 -9.73 3.73 11.53
N VAL A 128 -10.54 4.55 10.86
CA VAL A 128 -11.94 4.25 10.51
C VAL A 128 -12.03 3.57 9.14
N ASP A 129 -11.06 3.82 8.25
CA ASP A 129 -11.01 3.23 6.92
C ASP A 129 -9.56 3.03 6.45
N ILE A 130 -9.39 2.11 5.49
CA ILE A 130 -8.13 1.80 4.84
C ILE A 130 -8.36 1.69 3.36
N LYS A 131 -7.62 2.49 2.60
CA LYS A 131 -7.69 2.55 1.14
C LYS A 131 -6.35 2.16 0.54
N VAL A 132 -6.42 1.36 -0.52
CA VAL A 132 -5.23 0.87 -1.23
C VAL A 132 -5.26 1.39 -2.65
N TYR A 133 -4.13 1.92 -3.11
CA TYR A 133 -3.97 2.45 -4.45
C TYR A 133 -2.84 1.71 -5.15
N THR A 134 -3.03 1.45 -6.44
CA THR A 134 -1.97 0.86 -7.26
C THR A 134 -1.86 1.64 -8.55
N THR A 135 -0.69 2.21 -8.83
CA THR A 135 -0.45 2.83 -10.13
C THR A 135 -0.16 1.78 -11.19
N TYR A 136 -0.49 2.05 -12.45
CA TYR A 136 -0.16 1.18 -13.58
C TYR A 136 -0.16 1.94 -14.91
N GLU A 137 0.63 1.48 -15.85
CA GLU A 137 0.54 1.84 -17.27
C GLU A 137 -0.17 0.73 -18.04
N TYR A 138 0.11 -0.54 -17.67
CA TYR A 138 -0.44 -1.71 -18.37
C TYR A 138 -1.07 -2.71 -17.41
N LEU A 139 -2.26 -3.20 -17.77
CA LEU A 139 -2.87 -4.35 -17.12
C LEU A 139 -2.55 -5.63 -17.92
N LYS A 140 -1.94 -6.60 -17.24
CA LYS A 140 -1.50 -7.89 -17.81
C LYS A 140 -2.14 -9.08 -17.10
N PHE A 141 -3.40 -8.96 -16.70
CA PHE A 141 -4.16 -10.12 -16.20
C PHE A 141 -4.47 -11.04 -17.39
N GLY A 142 -3.71 -12.13 -17.51
CA GLY A 142 -3.92 -13.10 -18.58
C GLY A 142 -5.22 -13.88 -18.41
N ASP A 143 -5.84 -14.24 -19.53
CA ASP A 143 -6.94 -15.21 -19.55
C ASP A 143 -6.44 -16.57 -19.05
N ILE A 144 -7.13 -17.13 -18.05
CA ILE A 144 -6.81 -18.41 -17.41
C ILE A 144 -6.88 -19.61 -18.38
N LYS A 145 -7.37 -19.40 -19.61
CA LYS A 145 -7.66 -20.46 -20.58
C LYS A 145 -6.45 -21.21 -21.13
N ASN A 146 -5.20 -20.77 -20.92
CA ASN A 146 -4.04 -21.35 -21.59
C ASN A 146 -2.80 -21.66 -20.74
N THR A 147 -2.89 -21.77 -19.43
CA THR A 147 -1.72 -22.20 -18.64
C THR A 147 -1.68 -23.72 -18.47
N LYS A 148 -1.29 -24.44 -19.53
CA LYS A 148 -0.89 -25.87 -19.45
C LYS A 148 0.39 -26.11 -18.65
N ASN A 149 1.06 -25.08 -18.17
CA ASN A 149 2.27 -25.15 -17.37
C ASN A 149 2.14 -24.30 -16.10
N ILE A 150 1.21 -24.68 -15.22
CA ILE A 150 1.31 -24.27 -13.83
C ILE A 150 2.37 -25.18 -13.22
N ALA A 151 3.63 -24.71 -13.21
CA ALA A 151 4.59 -25.25 -12.28
C ALA A 151 3.94 -25.12 -10.91
N ILE A 152 3.70 -26.27 -10.28
CA ILE A 152 3.11 -26.39 -8.94
C ILE A 152 4.14 -25.77 -7.98
N HIS A 153 4.13 -24.45 -7.84
CA HIS A 153 4.78 -23.81 -6.71
C HIS A 153 4.04 -24.35 -5.48
N LYS A 154 4.81 -25.04 -4.61
CA LYS A 154 4.31 -25.53 -3.33
C LYS A 154 3.36 -24.51 -2.73
N PRO A 155 2.13 -24.88 -2.36
CA PRO A 155 1.18 -23.92 -1.82
C PRO A 155 1.81 -23.29 -0.58
N LEU A 156 2.07 -21.98 -0.63
CA LEU A 156 2.30 -21.20 0.57
C LEU A 156 1.12 -21.49 1.50
N ILE A 157 1.41 -22.09 2.64
CA ILE A 157 0.43 -22.52 3.64
C ILE A 157 -0.59 -21.38 3.80
N GLY A 158 -1.84 -21.63 3.46
CA GLY A 158 -2.95 -20.69 3.63
C GLY A 158 -3.43 -19.91 2.40
N LEU A 159 -2.90 -20.10 1.19
CA LEU A 159 -3.28 -19.34 -0.01
C LEU A 159 -3.92 -20.17 -1.12
N ARG A 160 -4.86 -21.03 -0.78
CA ARG A 160 -5.84 -21.52 -1.76
C ARG A 160 -7.02 -20.54 -1.84
N LEU A 161 -6.77 -19.32 -2.33
CA LEU A 161 -7.84 -18.53 -2.90
C LEU A 161 -7.95 -18.95 -4.38
N PRO A 162 -9.16 -19.19 -4.88
CA PRO A 162 -9.38 -19.42 -6.30
C PRO A 162 -8.86 -18.22 -7.12
N ASN A 163 -8.68 -18.41 -8.43
CA ASN A 163 -8.10 -17.47 -9.40
C ASN A 163 -8.88 -16.15 -9.60
N TYR A 164 -9.28 -15.46 -8.52
CA TYR A 164 -10.07 -14.21 -8.57
C TYR A 164 -9.23 -12.94 -8.62
N LYS A 165 -7.97 -13.00 -9.04
CA LYS A 165 -7.07 -11.83 -9.00
C LYS A 165 -7.57 -10.68 -9.87
N LYS A 166 -8.04 -11.00 -11.08
CA LYS A 166 -8.67 -10.00 -11.96
C LYS A 166 -10.01 -9.54 -11.41
N GLU A 167 -10.81 -10.43 -10.84
CA GLU A 167 -12.11 -10.12 -10.23
C GLU A 167 -11.95 -9.21 -9.01
N GLU A 168 -10.92 -9.41 -8.17
CA GLU A 168 -10.58 -8.49 -7.08
C GLU A 168 -10.27 -7.08 -7.62
N TRP A 169 -9.44 -7.01 -8.66
CA TRP A 169 -9.10 -5.74 -9.33
C TRP A 169 -10.35 -5.05 -9.89
N ASP A 170 -11.14 -5.77 -10.67
CA ASP A 170 -12.34 -5.24 -11.32
C ASP A 170 -13.43 -4.84 -10.30
N SER A 171 -13.50 -5.52 -9.16
CA SER A 171 -14.41 -5.19 -8.05
C SER A 171 -13.93 -4.03 -7.18
N LYS A 172 -12.77 -3.45 -7.48
CA LYS A 172 -12.13 -2.38 -6.70
C LYS A 172 -11.93 -2.75 -5.23
N ARG A 173 -11.51 -3.98 -4.98
CA ARG A 173 -11.24 -4.52 -3.64
C ARG A 173 -9.93 -5.28 -3.63
N ILE A 174 -9.27 -5.27 -2.49
CA ILE A 174 -8.10 -6.08 -2.22
C ILE A 174 -8.33 -6.89 -0.95
N MET A 175 -8.17 -8.20 -1.05
CA MET A 175 -8.26 -9.10 0.09
C MET A 175 -6.88 -9.47 0.58
N ILE A 176 -6.60 -9.25 1.86
CA ILE A 176 -5.39 -9.70 2.53
C ILE A 176 -5.74 -10.71 3.61
N ARG A 177 -4.88 -11.69 3.80
CA ARG A 177 -5.05 -12.72 4.82
C ARG A 177 -4.03 -12.51 5.93
N LEU A 178 -4.50 -12.38 7.17
CA LEU A 178 -3.66 -12.15 8.35
C LEU A 178 -3.35 -13.45 9.12
N GLY A 179 -4.05 -14.53 8.81
CA GLY A 179 -3.89 -15.84 9.45
C GLY A 179 -4.36 -16.97 8.55
N ASN A 180 -4.46 -18.18 9.12
CA ASN A 180 -4.80 -19.39 8.37
C ASN A 180 -6.30 -19.59 8.14
N ASN A 181 -7.15 -18.90 8.89
CA ASN A 181 -8.60 -19.03 8.84
C ASN A 181 -9.23 -17.88 8.03
N ASP A 182 -10.42 -18.11 7.49
CA ASP A 182 -11.16 -17.10 6.75
C ASP A 182 -11.60 -15.91 7.61
N GLU A 183 -11.75 -16.10 8.92
CA GLU A 183 -12.00 -15.03 9.89
C GLU A 183 -10.87 -13.97 9.94
N ASN A 184 -9.67 -14.34 9.50
CA ASN A 184 -8.51 -13.45 9.45
C ASN A 184 -8.32 -12.77 8.09
N ILE A 185 -9.36 -12.71 7.27
CA ILE A 185 -9.36 -11.96 6.01
C ILE A 185 -9.78 -10.52 6.28
N LYS A 186 -9.00 -9.58 5.75
CA LYS A 186 -9.38 -8.16 5.64
C LYS A 186 -9.60 -7.81 4.19
N ILE A 187 -10.65 -7.02 3.94
CA ILE A 187 -11.01 -6.54 2.62
C ILE A 187 -10.97 -5.01 2.67
N PHE A 188 -10.16 -4.42 1.80
CA PHE A 188 -10.03 -2.97 1.69
C PHE A 188 -10.53 -2.48 0.35
N ALA A 189 -10.98 -1.23 0.29
CA ALA A 189 -11.21 -0.54 -0.97
C ALA A 189 -9.88 -0.42 -1.74
N HIS A 190 -9.94 -0.66 -3.04
CA HIS A 190 -8.79 -0.57 -3.93
C HIS A 190 -9.12 0.30 -5.14
N GLU A 191 -8.18 1.14 -5.53
CA GLU A 191 -8.26 1.95 -6.73
C GLU A 191 -7.00 1.81 -7.57
N GLY A 192 -7.19 1.47 -8.84
CA GLY A 192 -6.13 1.51 -9.85
C GLY A 192 -5.99 2.90 -10.44
N ILE A 193 -4.77 3.44 -10.46
CA ILE A 193 -4.46 4.76 -11.01
C ILE A 193 -3.68 4.57 -12.31
N GLU A 194 -4.31 4.87 -13.43
CA GLU A 194 -3.65 4.81 -14.72
C GLU A 194 -2.62 5.92 -14.87
N MET A 195 -1.39 5.54 -15.18
CA MET A 195 -0.26 6.45 -15.40
C MET A 195 -0.01 6.64 -16.88
N LYS A 196 0.43 7.82 -17.27
CA LYS A 196 0.78 8.15 -18.66
C LYS A 196 2.25 8.50 -18.79
N ARG A 197 2.88 8.07 -19.88
CA ARG A 197 4.25 8.48 -20.18
C ARG A 197 4.28 9.89 -20.73
N ASN A 198 5.14 10.70 -20.15
CA ASN A 198 5.45 12.02 -20.68
C ASN A 198 6.55 11.97 -21.76
N ASN A 199 6.88 13.11 -22.34
CA ASN A 199 7.91 13.24 -23.40
C ASN A 199 9.32 12.83 -22.93
N ASN A 200 9.58 12.83 -21.63
CA ASN A 200 10.85 12.42 -21.03
C ASN A 200 10.86 10.94 -20.60
N ASN A 201 9.87 10.17 -21.04
CA ASN A 201 9.69 8.75 -20.71
C ASN A 201 9.42 8.46 -19.21
N PHE A 202 8.95 9.45 -18.44
CA PHE A 202 8.47 9.26 -17.09
C PHE A 202 6.98 8.90 -17.10
N LEU A 203 6.59 8.02 -16.18
CA LEU A 203 5.19 7.77 -15.88
C LEU A 203 4.68 8.83 -14.91
N GLU A 204 3.59 9.48 -15.25
CA GLU A 204 2.97 10.53 -14.43
C GLU A 204 1.48 10.23 -14.23
N GLY A 205 0.98 10.54 -13.04
CA GLY A 205 -0.42 10.40 -12.68
C GLY A 205 -0.80 11.31 -11.53
N ASP A 206 -2.10 11.41 -11.29
CA ASP A 206 -2.69 12.22 -10.25
C ASP A 206 -3.65 11.39 -9.40
N LEU A 207 -3.58 11.58 -8.09
CA LEU A 207 -4.50 11.00 -7.10
C LEU A 207 -5.10 12.13 -6.27
N LYS A 208 -6.42 12.12 -6.11
CA LYS A 208 -7.13 13.08 -5.26
C LYS A 208 -7.78 12.36 -4.09
N ILE A 209 -7.40 12.77 -2.88
CA ILE A 209 -7.88 12.24 -1.61
C ILE A 209 -8.65 13.35 -0.88
N PHE A 210 -9.98 13.21 -0.81
CA PHE A 210 -10.87 14.23 -0.21
C PHE A 210 -11.63 13.65 0.98
#